data_3ac71c268e93fce0a6aeb5a9be70719b
#
_entry.id   3ac71c268e93fce0a6aeb5a9be70719b
#
_cell.length_a   1.000
_cell.length_b   1.000
_cell.length_c   1.000
_cell.angle_alpha   90.00
_cell.angle_beta   90.00
_cell.angle_gamma   90.00
#
_symmetry.space_group_name_H-M   'P 1'
#
loop_
_entity.id
_entity.type
_entity.pdbx_description
1 polymer ?
#
loop_
_entity_poly.entity_id
_entity_poly.type
_entity_poly.pdbx_seq_one_letter_code
_entity_poly.pdbx_strand_id
1 'polypeptide(L)'
;LESNVPLRSILVHCRLDDLIPFCKYAVIPYFAWFVWIPFTLFYLLWKAPREDFWRLCLPLFSGMTIALACYAVLPTALDLRPYWVPGSDIFARVVRFLYRTDTATNVCPSIHVFNSVTLLLAYYRSHIFDAPRRRWMRPAAAVLCISIVCSTVLLKQHSCIDVALGALLALVLDS
;
A
#
# COMPACT_ATOMS: atom_id res chain seq x y z
N LEU A 1 3.56 17.91 10.20
CA LEU A 1 2.83 16.99 11.11
C LEU A 1 3.70 15.84 11.63
N GLU A 2 4.84 15.57 11.01
CA GLU A 2 5.66 14.37 11.28
C GLU A 2 6.91 14.62 12.15
N SER A 3 7.20 15.85 12.52
CA SER A 3 8.40 16.17 13.30
C SER A 3 8.30 15.93 14.81
N ASN A 4 7.12 15.61 15.32
CA ASN A 4 6.89 15.24 16.71
C ASN A 4 6.17 13.91 16.75
N VAL A 5 6.90 12.80 16.98
CA VAL A 5 6.27 11.55 17.42
C VAL A 5 5.44 11.90 18.67
N PRO A 6 4.12 11.81 18.65
CA PRO A 6 3.34 12.12 19.82
C PRO A 6 3.79 11.21 20.96
N LEU A 7 3.99 11.76 22.14
CA LEU A 7 4.38 11.03 23.37
C LEU A 7 3.43 9.87 23.73
N ARG A 8 2.37 9.64 22.96
CA ARG A 8 1.34 8.60 23.11
C ARG A 8 1.00 7.93 21.77
N SER A 9 1.98 7.52 20.96
CA SER A 9 1.70 6.66 19.80
C SER A 9 1.52 5.21 20.23
N ILE A 10 0.54 4.55 19.61
CA ILE A 10 0.34 3.10 19.79
C ILE A 10 1.38 2.39 18.93
N LEU A 11 2.25 1.58 19.56
CA LEU A 11 3.21 0.78 18.82
C LEU A 11 2.48 -0.41 18.17
N VAL A 12 2.55 -0.50 16.84
CA VAL A 12 1.96 -1.60 16.08
C VAL A 12 3.03 -2.64 15.80
N HIS A 13 2.87 -3.83 16.39
CA HIS A 13 3.80 -4.94 16.26
C HIS A 13 3.12 -6.27 16.53
N CYS A 14 3.50 -7.31 15.79
CA CYS A 14 3.13 -8.69 16.10
C CYS A 14 4.32 -9.65 15.88
N ARG A 15 4.24 -10.85 16.46
CA ARG A 15 5.32 -11.85 16.37
C ARG A 15 5.68 -12.26 14.95
N LEU A 16 4.76 -12.15 14.00
CA LEU A 16 5.04 -12.44 12.58
C LEU A 16 6.01 -11.44 11.97
N ASP A 17 5.99 -10.19 12.44
CA ASP A 17 6.88 -9.15 11.94
C ASP A 17 8.35 -9.46 12.19
N ASP A 18 8.65 -10.17 13.29
CA ASP A 18 10.02 -10.56 13.65
C ASP A 18 10.55 -11.69 12.74
N LEU A 19 9.66 -12.52 12.20
CA LEU A 19 10.03 -13.63 11.31
C LEU A 19 10.31 -13.17 9.87
N ILE A 20 9.81 -11.98 9.48
CA ILE A 20 9.98 -11.47 8.11
C ILE A 20 11.35 -10.78 8.01
N PRO A 21 12.25 -11.25 7.12
CA PRO A 21 13.54 -10.60 6.94
C PRO A 21 13.43 -9.24 6.25
N PHE A 22 14.36 -8.33 6.55
CA PHE A 22 14.50 -7.11 5.78
C PHE A 22 15.07 -7.39 4.39
N CYS A 23 14.46 -6.81 3.34
CA CYS A 23 14.92 -6.94 1.96
C CYS A 23 14.90 -5.58 1.24
N LYS A 24 16.07 -4.99 0.97
CA LYS A 24 16.19 -3.69 0.28
C LYS A 24 15.68 -3.70 -1.17
N TYR A 25 15.69 -4.85 -1.83
CA TYR A 25 15.22 -4.98 -3.22
C TYR A 25 13.68 -4.87 -3.34
N ALA A 26 12.98 -5.05 -2.25
CA ALA A 26 11.54 -4.85 -2.17
C ALA A 26 11.12 -3.38 -2.43
N VAL A 27 12.08 -2.46 -2.47
CA VAL A 27 11.84 -1.06 -2.84
C VAL A 27 11.32 -0.91 -4.28
N ILE A 28 11.60 -1.87 -5.16
CA ILE A 28 11.12 -1.84 -6.56
C ILE A 28 9.59 -1.94 -6.61
N PRO A 29 8.96 -3.02 -6.13
CA PRO A 29 7.50 -3.11 -6.12
C PRO A 29 6.86 -2.04 -5.20
N TYR A 30 7.53 -1.62 -4.13
CA TYR A 30 7.04 -0.53 -3.28
C TYR A 30 6.83 0.77 -4.10
N PHE A 31 7.82 1.18 -4.88
CA PHE A 31 7.70 2.38 -5.72
C PHE A 31 6.79 2.17 -6.94
N ALA A 32 6.59 0.95 -7.42
CA ALA A 32 5.63 0.66 -8.48
C ALA A 32 4.19 1.06 -8.09
N TRP A 33 3.86 1.08 -6.78
CA TRP A 33 2.59 1.55 -6.27
C TRP A 33 2.26 2.99 -6.70
N PHE A 34 3.24 3.90 -6.66
CA PHE A 34 3.07 5.30 -7.06
C PHE A 34 2.73 5.47 -8.55
N VAL A 35 3.16 4.53 -9.38
CA VAL A 35 2.86 4.52 -10.82
C VAL A 35 1.54 3.80 -11.10
N TRP A 36 1.27 2.74 -10.37
CA TRP A 36 0.10 1.89 -10.62
C TRP A 36 -1.23 2.59 -10.33
N ILE A 37 -1.30 3.41 -9.28
CA ILE A 37 -2.52 4.17 -8.94
C ILE A 37 -2.92 5.11 -10.09
N PRO A 38 -2.09 6.10 -10.48
CA PRO A 38 -2.47 7.01 -11.56
C PRO A 38 -2.67 6.28 -12.89
N PHE A 39 -1.86 5.27 -13.20
CA PHE A 39 -2.04 4.45 -14.40
C PHE A 39 -3.45 3.84 -14.43
N THR A 40 -3.89 3.20 -13.36
CA THR A 40 -5.22 2.55 -13.31
C THR A 40 -6.34 3.58 -13.39
N LEU A 41 -6.22 4.70 -12.67
CA LEU A 41 -7.21 5.78 -12.71
C LEU A 41 -7.38 6.34 -14.12
N PHE A 42 -6.28 6.72 -14.78
CA PHE A 42 -6.33 7.23 -16.15
C PHE A 42 -6.77 6.18 -17.15
N TYR A 43 -6.35 4.92 -16.97
CA TYR A 43 -6.75 3.84 -17.86
C TYR A 43 -8.26 3.61 -17.82
N LEU A 44 -8.87 3.54 -16.63
CA LEU A 44 -10.32 3.39 -16.48
C LEU A 44 -11.07 4.65 -16.96
N LEU A 45 -10.56 5.84 -16.67
CA LEU A 45 -11.18 7.08 -17.13
C LEU A 45 -11.33 7.13 -18.65
N TRP A 46 -10.35 6.63 -19.42
CA TRP A 46 -10.35 6.69 -20.87
C TRP A 46 -10.92 5.46 -21.57
N LYS A 47 -10.88 4.30 -20.94
CA LYS A 47 -11.20 3.02 -21.61
C LYS A 47 -12.42 2.30 -21.03
N ALA A 48 -12.87 2.67 -19.84
CA ALA A 48 -13.98 2.02 -19.17
C ALA A 48 -15.27 2.87 -19.18
N PRO A 49 -16.43 2.26 -18.97
CA PRO A 49 -17.65 3.00 -18.66
C PRO A 49 -17.45 3.89 -17.42
N ARG A 50 -18.14 5.04 -17.39
CA ARG A 50 -18.07 5.96 -16.24
C ARG A 50 -18.41 5.30 -14.93
N GLU A 51 -19.25 4.30 -14.94
CA GLU A 51 -19.66 3.52 -13.77
C GLU A 51 -18.48 2.77 -13.16
N ASP A 52 -17.67 2.07 -13.98
CA ASP A 52 -16.48 1.35 -13.51
C ASP A 52 -15.42 2.31 -12.93
N PHE A 53 -15.28 3.49 -13.53
CA PHE A 53 -14.39 4.53 -13.01
C PHE A 53 -14.83 5.00 -11.60
N TRP A 54 -16.12 5.30 -11.44
CA TRP A 54 -16.64 5.74 -10.14
C TRP A 54 -16.66 4.63 -9.10
N ARG A 55 -16.90 3.38 -9.51
CA ARG A 55 -16.77 2.21 -8.64
C ARG A 55 -15.36 2.02 -8.09
N LEU A 56 -14.32 2.52 -8.78
CA LEU A 56 -12.97 2.59 -8.23
C LEU A 56 -12.78 3.84 -7.36
N CYS A 57 -13.15 5.01 -7.87
CA CYS A 57 -12.85 6.30 -7.22
C CYS A 57 -13.52 6.44 -5.85
N LEU A 58 -14.78 6.04 -5.73
CA LEU A 58 -15.51 6.21 -4.47
C LEU A 58 -14.88 5.43 -3.32
N PRO A 59 -14.67 4.09 -3.40
CA PRO A 59 -13.99 3.37 -2.32
C PRO A 59 -12.55 3.83 -2.13
N LEU A 60 -11.80 4.11 -3.21
CA LEU A 60 -10.41 4.53 -3.12
C LEU A 60 -10.25 5.82 -2.29
N PHE A 61 -11.00 6.87 -2.63
CA PHE A 61 -10.88 8.16 -1.94
C PHE A 61 -11.55 8.17 -0.56
N SER A 62 -12.69 7.48 -0.40
CA SER A 62 -13.33 7.37 0.92
C SER A 62 -12.46 6.59 1.91
N GLY A 63 -11.85 5.48 1.48
CA GLY A 63 -10.98 4.69 2.33
C GLY A 63 -9.67 5.42 2.68
N MET A 64 -9.08 6.17 1.75
CA MET A 64 -7.96 7.05 2.07
C MET A 64 -8.35 8.11 3.11
N THR A 65 -9.55 8.69 2.99
CA THR A 65 -10.07 9.66 3.98
C THR A 65 -10.27 9.00 5.35
N ILE A 66 -10.82 7.79 5.39
CA ILE A 66 -10.97 7.02 6.63
C ILE A 66 -9.60 6.72 7.25
N ALA A 67 -8.62 6.26 6.46
CA ALA A 67 -7.28 5.99 6.95
C ALA A 67 -6.62 7.25 7.55
N LEU A 68 -6.73 8.39 6.88
CA LEU A 68 -6.23 9.67 7.38
C LEU A 68 -6.94 10.12 8.66
N ALA A 69 -8.25 9.90 8.76
CA ALA A 69 -9.00 10.16 10.00
C ALA A 69 -8.53 9.24 11.14
N CYS A 70 -8.28 7.95 10.86
CA CYS A 70 -7.69 7.03 11.83
C CYS A 70 -6.32 7.52 12.33
N TYR A 71 -5.46 8.00 11.44
CA TYR A 71 -4.14 8.56 11.80
C TYR A 71 -4.23 9.79 12.69
N ALA A 72 -5.25 10.62 12.47
CA ALA A 72 -5.47 11.82 13.28
C ALA A 72 -5.98 11.51 14.70
N VAL A 73 -6.81 10.47 14.84
CA VAL A 73 -7.44 10.10 16.11
C VAL A 73 -6.60 9.09 16.91
N LEU A 74 -5.97 8.16 16.22
CA LEU A 74 -5.17 7.07 16.80
C LEU A 74 -3.75 7.10 16.20
N PRO A 75 -2.87 7.99 16.67
CA PRO A 75 -1.50 8.03 16.18
C PRO A 75 -0.80 6.70 16.46
N THR A 76 -0.30 6.07 15.41
CA THR A 76 0.39 4.79 15.46
C THR A 76 1.86 4.96 15.09
N ALA A 77 2.72 4.10 15.61
CA ALA A 77 4.15 4.06 15.30
C ALA A 77 4.63 2.63 15.10
N LEU A 78 5.74 2.50 14.38
CA LEU A 78 6.38 1.23 14.08
C LEU A 78 7.84 1.26 14.53
N ASP A 79 8.30 0.19 15.17
CA ASP A 79 9.70 0.00 15.57
C ASP A 79 10.24 -1.31 14.99
N LEU A 80 10.16 -1.43 13.67
CA LEU A 80 10.62 -2.62 12.93
C LEU A 80 11.80 -2.32 12.01
N ARG A 81 12.09 -1.04 11.75
CA ARG A 81 13.13 -0.65 10.80
C ARG A 81 14.49 -1.05 11.32
N PRO A 82 15.36 -1.64 10.48
CA PRO A 82 16.72 -1.94 10.89
C PRO A 82 17.45 -0.63 11.23
N TYR A 83 18.24 -0.66 12.30
CA TYR A 83 19.04 0.49 12.74
C TYR A 83 19.97 1.01 11.64
N TRP A 84 20.39 0.12 10.74
CA TRP A 84 21.22 0.46 9.59
C TRP A 84 20.82 -0.35 8.35
N VAL A 85 20.70 0.32 7.18
CA VAL A 85 20.42 -0.32 5.89
C VAL A 85 21.74 -0.77 5.25
N PRO A 86 21.97 -2.09 5.09
CA PRO A 86 23.24 -2.62 4.62
C PRO A 86 23.50 -2.33 3.14
N GLY A 87 24.74 -2.00 2.81
CA GLY A 87 25.24 -1.78 1.46
C GLY A 87 25.29 -0.30 1.04
N SER A 88 26.04 -0.07 -0.05
CA SER A 88 26.24 1.26 -0.66
C SER A 88 25.62 1.38 -2.06
N ASP A 89 24.98 0.32 -2.52
CA ASP A 89 24.31 0.26 -3.83
C ASP A 89 23.09 1.18 -3.91
N ILE A 90 22.54 1.31 -5.12
CA ILE A 90 21.42 2.19 -5.42
C ILE A 90 20.18 1.84 -4.57
N PHE A 91 19.90 0.56 -4.36
CA PHE A 91 18.73 0.13 -3.60
C PHE A 91 18.83 0.54 -2.12
N ALA A 92 20.02 0.35 -1.51
CA ALA A 92 20.26 0.79 -0.14
C ALA A 92 20.15 2.32 0.00
N ARG A 93 20.60 3.09 -1.02
CA ARG A 93 20.44 4.56 -1.04
C ARG A 93 18.96 4.97 -1.13
N VAL A 94 18.19 4.30 -2.00
CA VAL A 94 16.77 4.56 -2.16
C VAL A 94 15.98 4.21 -0.89
N VAL A 95 16.28 3.09 -0.22
CA VAL A 95 15.65 2.74 1.05
C VAL A 95 15.99 3.76 2.16
N ARG A 96 17.25 4.21 2.24
CA ARG A 96 17.62 5.27 3.19
C ARG A 96 16.90 6.59 2.91
N PHE A 97 16.71 6.93 1.64
CA PHE A 97 15.92 8.09 1.25
C PHE A 97 14.44 7.89 1.66
N LEU A 98 13.87 6.71 1.36
CA LEU A 98 12.51 6.36 1.77
C LEU A 98 12.32 6.52 3.29
N TYR A 99 13.22 5.99 4.11
CA TYR A 99 13.13 6.07 5.58
C TYR A 99 13.26 7.48 6.15
N ARG A 100 13.87 8.40 5.40
CA ARG A 100 13.95 9.82 5.77
C ARG A 100 12.71 10.62 5.38
N THR A 101 12.04 10.20 4.30
CA THR A 101 10.91 10.93 3.73
C THR A 101 9.58 10.42 4.29
N ASP A 102 9.48 9.11 4.44
CA ASP A 102 8.31 8.41 4.96
C ASP A 102 8.63 7.91 6.37
N THR A 103 8.10 8.59 7.38
CA THR A 103 8.38 8.28 8.78
C THR A 103 7.69 6.98 9.24
N ALA A 104 8.16 6.41 10.36
CA ALA A 104 7.56 5.20 10.94
C ALA A 104 6.35 5.54 11.84
N THR A 105 5.56 6.54 11.45
CA THR A 105 4.38 7.01 12.18
C THR A 105 3.15 6.99 11.29
N ASN A 106 1.96 6.91 11.89
CA ASN A 106 0.68 6.88 11.17
C ASN A 106 0.62 5.72 10.16
N VAL A 107 0.92 4.53 10.64
CA VAL A 107 1.09 3.34 9.78
C VAL A 107 -0.18 2.50 9.64
N CYS A 108 -1.13 2.61 10.56
CA CYS A 108 -2.31 1.74 10.63
C CYS A 108 -3.63 2.51 10.41
N PRO A 109 -4.47 2.05 9.46
CA PRO A 109 -4.31 0.96 8.49
C PRO A 109 -3.35 1.31 7.35
N SER A 110 -2.73 0.30 6.71
CA SER A 110 -1.81 0.55 5.58
C SER A 110 -2.53 1.07 4.34
N ILE A 111 -2.25 2.32 3.96
CA ILE A 111 -2.77 2.92 2.70
C ILE A 111 -2.20 2.20 1.47
N HIS A 112 -0.96 1.73 1.52
CA HIS A 112 -0.35 0.98 0.43
C HIS A 112 -1.13 -0.30 0.13
N VAL A 113 -1.48 -1.05 1.17
CA VAL A 113 -2.26 -2.29 1.04
C VAL A 113 -3.70 -1.99 0.66
N PHE A 114 -4.33 -1.04 1.33
CA PHE A 114 -5.69 -0.62 1.03
C PHE A 114 -5.86 -0.26 -0.46
N ASN A 115 -5.05 0.67 -0.96
CA ASN A 115 -5.13 1.09 -2.36
C ASN A 115 -4.82 -0.06 -3.32
N SER A 116 -3.82 -0.90 -3.02
CA SER A 116 -3.44 -2.02 -3.89
C SER A 116 -4.57 -3.04 -4.01
N VAL A 117 -5.24 -3.37 -2.92
CA VAL A 117 -6.39 -4.30 -2.93
C VAL A 117 -7.57 -3.67 -3.66
N THR A 118 -7.90 -2.41 -3.38
CA THR A 118 -8.97 -1.68 -4.07
C THR A 118 -8.76 -1.62 -5.58
N LEU A 119 -7.52 -1.33 -6.03
CA LEU A 119 -7.17 -1.37 -7.44
C LEU A 119 -7.35 -2.78 -8.02
N LEU A 120 -6.85 -3.81 -7.34
CA LEU A 120 -6.99 -5.19 -7.77
C LEU A 120 -8.46 -5.57 -7.97
N LEU A 121 -9.33 -5.23 -7.03
CA LEU A 121 -10.77 -5.50 -7.13
C LEU A 121 -11.40 -4.80 -8.35
N ALA A 122 -10.98 -3.56 -8.66
CA ALA A 122 -11.43 -2.86 -9.86
C ALA A 122 -11.06 -3.60 -11.15
N TYR A 123 -9.85 -4.23 -11.23
CA TYR A 123 -9.47 -5.05 -12.39
C TYR A 123 -10.37 -6.30 -12.53
N TYR A 124 -10.81 -6.88 -11.44
CA TYR A 124 -11.68 -8.07 -11.49
C TYR A 124 -13.15 -7.73 -11.75
N ARG A 125 -13.63 -6.57 -11.31
CA ARG A 125 -15.03 -6.13 -11.49
C ARG A 125 -15.30 -5.54 -12.88
N SER A 126 -14.35 -4.84 -13.45
CA SER A 126 -14.56 -4.17 -14.72
C SER A 126 -14.51 -5.15 -15.89
N HIS A 127 -15.62 -5.22 -16.65
CA HIS A 127 -15.75 -6.06 -17.82
C HIS A 127 -14.82 -5.70 -18.97
N ILE A 128 -14.20 -4.52 -18.98
CA ILE A 128 -13.23 -4.17 -20.01
C ILE A 128 -12.02 -5.11 -20.05
N PHE A 129 -11.73 -5.78 -18.92
CA PHE A 129 -10.63 -6.76 -18.80
C PHE A 129 -11.05 -8.19 -19.20
N ASP A 130 -12.30 -8.44 -19.61
CA ASP A 130 -12.73 -9.72 -20.17
C ASP A 130 -12.25 -9.90 -21.61
N ALA A 131 -11.99 -8.79 -22.30
CA ALA A 131 -11.53 -8.81 -23.67
C ALA A 131 -10.20 -9.61 -23.81
N PRO A 132 -10.05 -10.46 -24.85
CA PRO A 132 -8.87 -11.34 -25.01
C PRO A 132 -7.53 -10.59 -24.95
N ARG A 133 -7.48 -9.35 -25.44
CA ARG A 133 -6.28 -8.50 -25.42
C ARG A 133 -5.95 -7.90 -24.05
N ARG A 134 -6.86 -7.95 -23.08
CA ARG A 134 -6.74 -7.28 -21.78
C ARG A 134 -6.80 -8.23 -20.59
N ARG A 135 -7.30 -9.46 -20.78
CA ARG A 135 -7.48 -10.44 -19.68
C ARG A 135 -6.21 -10.74 -18.90
N TRP A 136 -5.03 -10.59 -19.53
CA TRP A 136 -3.74 -10.75 -18.88
C TRP A 136 -3.47 -9.69 -17.80
N MET A 137 -4.15 -8.54 -17.89
CA MET A 137 -3.99 -7.46 -16.91
C MET A 137 -4.50 -7.84 -15.51
N ARG A 138 -5.48 -8.76 -15.41
CA ARG A 138 -5.95 -9.26 -14.10
C ARG A 138 -4.87 -10.02 -13.33
N PRO A 139 -4.28 -11.10 -13.87
CA PRO A 139 -3.20 -11.78 -13.17
C PRO A 139 -1.97 -10.88 -12.97
N ALA A 140 -1.67 -9.99 -13.90
CA ALA A 140 -0.60 -9.01 -13.72
C ALA A 140 -0.88 -8.07 -12.53
N ALA A 141 -2.11 -7.56 -12.41
CA ALA A 141 -2.54 -6.74 -11.28
C ALA A 141 -2.47 -7.53 -9.97
N ALA A 142 -2.84 -8.82 -9.97
CA ALA A 142 -2.75 -9.67 -8.78
C ALA A 142 -1.27 -9.87 -8.34
N VAL A 143 -0.39 -10.17 -9.28
CA VAL A 143 1.05 -10.29 -8.99
C VAL A 143 1.62 -8.98 -8.46
N LEU A 144 1.27 -7.85 -9.07
CA LEU A 144 1.73 -6.54 -8.63
C LEU A 144 1.20 -6.21 -7.24
N CYS A 145 -0.09 -6.44 -6.97
CA CYS A 145 -0.70 -6.24 -5.67
C CYS A 145 0.02 -7.03 -4.58
N ILE A 146 0.21 -8.35 -4.79
CA ILE A 146 0.92 -9.22 -3.86
C ILE A 146 2.37 -8.71 -3.64
N SER A 147 3.05 -8.34 -4.72
CA SER A 147 4.42 -7.82 -4.65
C SER A 147 4.51 -6.53 -3.83
N ILE A 148 3.55 -5.61 -4.00
CA ILE A 148 3.48 -4.37 -3.23
C ILE A 148 3.18 -4.69 -1.75
N VAL A 149 2.19 -5.52 -1.46
CA VAL A 149 1.86 -5.93 -0.10
C VAL A 149 3.06 -6.57 0.60
N CYS A 150 3.73 -7.52 -0.06
CA CYS A 150 4.95 -8.13 0.49
C CYS A 150 6.07 -7.08 0.69
N SER A 151 6.19 -6.11 -0.21
CA SER A 151 7.23 -5.09 -0.11
C SER A 151 7.09 -4.20 1.12
N THR A 152 5.87 -3.92 1.57
CA THR A 152 5.63 -3.07 2.75
C THR A 152 6.19 -3.71 4.02
N VAL A 153 6.04 -5.01 4.19
CA VAL A 153 6.56 -5.76 5.34
C VAL A 153 8.04 -6.10 5.21
N LEU A 154 8.53 -6.39 4.00
CA LEU A 154 9.95 -6.64 3.73
C LEU A 154 10.81 -5.39 3.89
N LEU A 155 10.27 -4.21 3.61
CA LEU A 155 10.91 -2.93 3.88
C LEU A 155 10.69 -2.43 5.30
N LYS A 156 10.00 -3.20 6.15
CA LYS A 156 9.70 -2.77 7.53
C LYS A 156 8.98 -1.42 7.61
N GLN A 157 8.14 -1.13 6.61
CA GLN A 157 7.30 0.06 6.55
C GLN A 157 5.95 -0.17 7.23
N HIS A 158 5.48 -1.43 7.25
CA HIS A 158 4.22 -1.83 7.86
C HIS A 158 4.36 -3.13 8.65
N SER A 159 3.56 -3.28 9.68
CA SER A 159 3.32 -4.53 10.39
C SER A 159 2.29 -5.40 9.63
N CYS A 160 2.29 -6.69 9.89
CA CYS A 160 1.25 -7.58 9.42
C CYS A 160 -0.16 -7.15 9.88
N ILE A 161 -0.26 -6.46 11.02
CA ILE A 161 -1.52 -5.89 11.53
C ILE A 161 -2.02 -4.79 10.59
N ASP A 162 -1.15 -3.85 10.21
CA ASP A 162 -1.51 -2.75 9.29
C ASP A 162 -1.94 -3.28 7.94
N VAL A 163 -1.23 -4.31 7.48
CA VAL A 163 -1.53 -5.02 6.22
C VAL A 163 -2.93 -5.63 6.29
N ALA A 164 -3.23 -6.37 7.36
CA ALA A 164 -4.53 -7.00 7.54
C ALA A 164 -5.68 -5.99 7.60
N LEU A 165 -5.48 -4.89 8.36
CA LEU A 165 -6.50 -3.83 8.49
C LEU A 165 -6.67 -3.03 7.20
N GLY A 166 -5.59 -2.76 6.45
CA GLY A 166 -5.67 -2.13 5.14
C GLY A 166 -6.44 -2.98 4.12
N ALA A 167 -6.16 -4.29 4.09
CA ALA A 167 -6.89 -5.22 3.23
C ALA A 167 -8.36 -5.35 3.63
N LEU A 168 -8.65 -5.45 4.93
CA LEU A 168 -10.02 -5.51 5.44
C LEU A 168 -10.81 -4.25 5.07
N LEU A 169 -10.22 -3.07 5.23
CA LEU A 169 -10.84 -1.80 4.85
C LEU A 169 -11.21 -1.80 3.36
N ALA A 170 -10.32 -2.30 2.49
CA ALA A 170 -10.60 -2.39 1.06
C ALA A 170 -11.79 -3.31 0.76
N LEU A 171 -11.86 -4.48 1.40
CA LEU A 171 -12.95 -5.44 1.21
C LEU A 171 -14.30 -4.91 1.73
N VAL A 172 -14.29 -4.20 2.85
CA VAL A 172 -15.51 -3.60 3.42
C VAL A 172 -16.08 -2.50 2.55
N LEU A 173 -15.22 -1.64 1.98
CA LEU A 173 -15.68 -0.54 1.12
C LEU A 173 -16.01 -1.00 -0.30
N ASP A 174 -15.60 -2.17 -0.68
CA ASP A 174 -15.85 -2.78 -1.98
C ASP A 174 -17.15 -3.62 -2.00
N SER A 175 -17.72 -3.95 -0.81
CA SER A 175 -18.99 -4.68 -0.66
C SER A 175 -20.20 -3.78 -0.96
#